data_d4eec881817857de965d5180973f0bd1
#
_entry.id   d4eec881817857de965d5180973f0bd1
#
_cell.length_a   1.000
_cell.length_b   1.000
_cell.length_c   1.000
_cell.angle_alpha   90.00
_cell.angle_beta   90.00
_cell.angle_gamma   90.00
#
_symmetry.space_group_name_H-M   'P 1'
#
loop_
_entity.id
_entity.type
_entity.pdbx_description
1 polymer ?
#
loop_
_entity_poly.entity_id
_entity_poly.type
_entity_poly.pdbx_seq_one_letter_code
_entity_poly.pdbx_strand_id
1 'polypeptide(L)'
;MLSWTGERIIPKLLKPTNGMLLEHIARYYFATPYIRGRVLDLACGTGYGCHMVAKDRKREVTEIVGVDIDPETVEYANREYNHQKVVYQQGDALDPHLPEKLGMFDTILSFETIEHVADDVRFMDQLYRLLKPGGTLVLSSPFGRGRGMPTSEPFHVHQLTPEEFQELFVRFSDVDIYYQRGVTVEKPRNGVRYFIGVAVCTK
;
A
#
# COMPACT_ATOMS: atom_id res chain seq x y z
N MET A 1 0.60 -14.27 20.17
CA MET A 1 0.10 -12.86 20.13
C MET A 1 1.02 -12.11 19.20
N LEU A 2 0.49 -11.44 18.15
CA LEU A 2 1.34 -10.75 17.18
C LEU A 2 2.17 -9.66 17.86
N SER A 3 3.49 -9.65 17.65
CA SER A 3 4.40 -8.69 18.28
C SER A 3 4.34 -7.34 17.55
N TRP A 4 4.44 -6.27 18.30
CA TRP A 4 4.61 -4.93 17.76
C TRP A 4 6.07 -4.72 17.33
N THR A 5 6.29 -4.27 16.11
CA THR A 5 7.64 -4.08 15.53
C THR A 5 8.10 -2.62 15.53
N GLY A 6 7.24 -1.67 15.90
CA GLY A 6 7.49 -0.23 15.79
C GLY A 6 6.76 0.41 14.61
N GLU A 7 6.61 -0.29 13.51
CA GLU A 7 5.95 0.19 12.27
C GLU A 7 4.64 -0.54 11.97
N ARG A 8 4.52 -1.80 12.42
CA ARG A 8 3.30 -2.58 12.20
C ARG A 8 2.10 -1.97 12.90
N ILE A 9 1.09 -1.61 12.13
CA ILE A 9 -0.18 -1.12 12.67
C ILE A 9 -1.03 -2.29 13.13
N ILE A 10 -1.27 -2.37 14.45
CA ILE A 10 -2.20 -3.30 15.07
C ILE A 10 -3.30 -2.44 15.74
N PRO A 11 -4.43 -2.16 15.04
CA PRO A 11 -5.42 -1.18 15.54
C PRO A 11 -5.93 -1.46 16.95
N LYS A 12 -6.09 -2.74 17.31
CA LYS A 12 -6.54 -3.15 18.65
C LYS A 12 -5.58 -2.79 19.79
N LEU A 13 -4.30 -2.56 19.49
CA LEU A 13 -3.28 -2.19 20.48
C LEU A 13 -3.01 -0.68 20.52
N LEU A 14 -3.57 0.08 19.59
CA LEU A 14 -3.37 1.51 19.47
C LEU A 14 -4.57 2.30 19.98
N LYS A 15 -4.31 3.49 20.53
CA LYS A 15 -5.40 4.42 20.84
C LYS A 15 -6.08 4.88 19.54
N PRO A 16 -7.41 5.08 19.52
CA PRO A 16 -8.10 5.59 18.34
C PRO A 16 -7.57 6.94 17.82
N THR A 17 -6.89 7.70 18.66
CA THR A 17 -6.26 8.99 18.33
C THR A 17 -4.77 8.86 17.95
N ASN A 18 -4.25 7.63 17.79
CA ASN A 18 -2.87 7.43 17.37
C ASN A 18 -2.67 7.99 15.95
N GLY A 19 -1.69 8.89 15.78
CA GLY A 19 -1.46 9.61 14.52
C GLY A 19 -1.14 8.67 13.36
N MET A 20 -0.24 7.69 13.58
CA MET A 20 0.15 6.73 12.55
C MET A 20 -1.05 5.88 12.07
N LEU A 21 -1.88 5.39 13.02
CA LEU A 21 -3.11 4.68 12.67
C LEU A 21 -4.05 5.56 11.84
N LEU A 22 -4.26 6.81 12.24
CA LEU A 22 -5.15 7.73 11.54
C LEU A 22 -4.63 8.07 10.13
N GLU A 23 -3.33 8.24 9.96
CA GLU A 23 -2.70 8.47 8.66
C GLU A 23 -2.88 7.27 7.72
N HIS A 24 -2.71 6.05 8.22
CA HIS A 24 -2.96 4.83 7.45
C HIS A 24 -4.43 4.69 7.05
N ILE A 25 -5.34 4.89 7.98
CA ILE A 25 -6.79 4.88 7.70
C ILE A 25 -7.14 5.93 6.63
N ALA A 26 -6.57 7.13 6.71
CA ALA A 26 -6.81 8.19 5.74
C ALA A 26 -6.40 7.79 4.32
N ARG A 27 -5.31 7.03 4.13
CA ARG A 27 -4.90 6.52 2.80
C ARG A 27 -5.90 5.54 2.21
N TYR A 28 -6.43 4.62 3.02
CA TYR A 28 -7.49 3.71 2.56
C TYR A 28 -8.76 4.46 2.17
N TYR A 29 -9.18 5.46 2.97
CA TYR A 29 -10.34 6.30 2.63
C TYR A 29 -10.10 7.12 1.36
N PHE A 30 -8.90 7.69 1.20
CA PHE A 30 -8.52 8.41 -0.02
C PHE A 30 -8.59 7.49 -1.25
N ALA A 31 -8.15 6.24 -1.12
CA ALA A 31 -8.18 5.27 -2.21
C ALA A 31 -9.59 4.80 -2.59
N THR A 32 -10.57 4.93 -1.70
CA THR A 32 -11.94 4.42 -1.88
C THR A 32 -12.56 4.70 -3.26
N PRO A 33 -12.50 5.92 -3.84
CA PRO A 33 -13.10 6.22 -5.15
C PRO A 33 -12.48 5.43 -6.32
N TYR A 34 -11.25 4.96 -6.15
CA TYR A 34 -10.49 4.25 -7.19
C TYR A 34 -10.62 2.73 -7.11
N ILE A 35 -11.22 2.21 -6.04
CA ILE A 35 -11.29 0.77 -5.75
C ILE A 35 -12.50 0.14 -6.45
N ARG A 36 -12.22 -0.89 -7.28
CA ARG A 36 -13.23 -1.68 -7.99
C ARG A 36 -12.72 -3.08 -8.36
N GLY A 37 -13.65 -3.97 -8.66
CA GLY A 37 -13.37 -5.30 -9.20
C GLY A 37 -12.58 -6.19 -8.24
N ARG A 38 -11.59 -6.90 -8.76
CA ARG A 38 -10.67 -7.72 -8.01
C ARG A 38 -9.51 -6.87 -7.50
N VAL A 39 -9.31 -6.83 -6.18
CA VAL A 39 -8.37 -5.92 -5.49
C VAL A 39 -7.22 -6.70 -4.89
N LEU A 40 -6.00 -6.23 -5.07
CA LEU A 40 -4.82 -6.66 -4.30
C LEU A 40 -4.45 -5.57 -3.30
N ASP A 41 -4.21 -5.95 -2.06
CA ASP A 41 -3.54 -5.12 -1.05
C ASP A 41 -2.19 -5.78 -0.77
N LEU A 42 -1.12 -5.25 -1.37
CA LEU A 42 0.23 -5.83 -1.32
C LEU A 42 1.02 -5.22 -0.18
N ALA A 43 1.51 -6.07 0.73
CA ALA A 43 1.98 -5.77 2.07
C ALA A 43 0.83 -5.24 2.96
N CYS A 44 -0.26 -6.03 3.03
CA CYS A 44 -1.51 -5.65 3.70
C CYS A 44 -1.40 -5.56 5.23
N GLY A 45 -0.26 -5.93 5.80
CA GLY A 45 -0.03 -5.95 7.23
C GLY A 45 -1.09 -6.79 7.97
N THR A 46 -1.61 -6.26 9.05
CA THR A 46 -2.60 -6.97 9.89
C THR A 46 -3.98 -7.14 9.27
N GLY A 47 -4.21 -6.66 8.04
CA GLY A 47 -5.42 -6.90 7.25
C GLY A 47 -6.59 -5.96 7.53
N TYR A 48 -6.46 -5.01 8.43
CA TYR A 48 -7.55 -4.06 8.75
C TYR A 48 -7.97 -3.21 7.53
N GLY A 49 -7.01 -2.87 6.66
CA GLY A 49 -7.25 -2.11 5.43
C GLY A 49 -8.13 -2.88 4.46
N CYS A 50 -7.77 -4.13 4.15
CA CYS A 50 -8.61 -5.02 3.33
C CYS A 50 -10.05 -5.13 3.88
N HIS A 51 -10.18 -5.27 5.20
CA HIS A 51 -11.48 -5.37 5.86
C HIS A 51 -12.30 -4.07 5.75
N MET A 52 -11.64 -2.91 5.89
CA MET A 52 -12.27 -1.59 5.67
C MET A 52 -12.78 -1.48 4.24
N VAL A 53 -11.96 -1.79 3.25
CA VAL A 53 -12.31 -1.77 1.82
C VAL A 53 -13.49 -2.70 1.55
N ALA A 54 -13.47 -3.93 2.09
CA ALA A 54 -14.53 -4.91 1.89
C ALA A 54 -15.90 -4.43 2.42
N LYS A 55 -15.90 -3.66 3.51
CA LYS A 55 -17.12 -3.09 4.09
C LYS A 55 -17.61 -1.86 3.32
N ASP A 56 -16.69 -0.97 2.98
CA ASP A 56 -17.02 0.31 2.36
C ASP A 56 -17.39 0.15 0.87
N ARG A 57 -16.64 -0.70 0.14
CA ARG A 57 -16.83 -0.95 -1.30
C ARG A 57 -17.51 -2.28 -1.62
N LYS A 58 -18.40 -2.74 -0.77
CA LYS A 58 -19.04 -4.06 -0.88
C LYS A 58 -19.77 -4.34 -2.21
N ARG A 59 -20.22 -3.31 -2.93
CA ARG A 59 -20.91 -3.45 -4.22
C ARG A 59 -19.94 -3.43 -5.39
N GLU A 60 -18.85 -2.69 -5.30
CA GLU A 60 -17.89 -2.44 -6.36
C GLU A 60 -16.77 -3.50 -6.38
N VAL A 61 -16.49 -4.13 -5.24
CA VAL A 61 -15.43 -5.13 -5.09
C VAL A 61 -16.00 -6.52 -5.25
N THR A 62 -15.34 -7.35 -6.06
CA THR A 62 -15.67 -8.78 -6.23
C THR A 62 -14.90 -9.66 -5.26
N GLU A 63 -13.60 -9.40 -5.09
CA GLU A 63 -12.66 -10.10 -4.22
C GLU A 63 -11.56 -9.14 -3.77
N ILE A 64 -11.02 -9.33 -2.58
CA ILE A 64 -9.81 -8.69 -2.08
C ILE A 64 -8.81 -9.77 -1.70
N VAL A 65 -7.60 -9.67 -2.23
CA VAL A 65 -6.48 -10.52 -1.83
C VAL A 65 -5.50 -9.65 -1.05
N GLY A 66 -5.35 -9.92 0.24
CA GLY A 66 -4.32 -9.32 1.08
C GLY A 66 -3.08 -10.20 1.09
N VAL A 67 -1.94 -9.65 0.74
CA VAL A 67 -0.66 -10.36 0.72
C VAL A 67 0.31 -9.69 1.68
N ASP A 68 0.94 -10.48 2.55
CA ASP A 68 2.03 -10.04 3.41
C ASP A 68 3.14 -11.10 3.47
N ILE A 69 4.36 -10.66 3.69
CA ILE A 69 5.52 -11.56 3.76
C ILE A 69 5.56 -12.34 5.07
N ASP A 70 5.03 -11.76 6.16
CA ASP A 70 5.08 -12.35 7.49
C ASP A 70 3.89 -13.30 7.73
N PRO A 71 4.15 -14.62 7.89
CA PRO A 71 3.09 -15.60 8.09
C PRO A 71 2.29 -15.39 9.38
N GLU A 72 2.89 -14.87 10.45
CA GLU A 72 2.17 -14.57 11.71
C GLU A 72 1.19 -13.43 11.51
N THR A 73 1.56 -12.43 10.70
CA THR A 73 0.69 -11.33 10.34
C THR A 73 -0.48 -11.78 9.49
N VAL A 74 -0.24 -12.68 8.53
CA VAL A 74 -1.31 -13.28 7.71
C VAL A 74 -2.26 -14.13 8.55
N GLU A 75 -1.75 -14.93 9.48
CA GLU A 75 -2.59 -15.69 10.42
C GLU A 75 -3.44 -14.75 11.29
N TYR A 76 -2.85 -13.67 11.79
CA TYR A 76 -3.56 -12.66 12.54
C TYR A 76 -4.68 -12.02 11.71
N ALA A 77 -4.40 -11.63 10.46
CA ALA A 77 -5.37 -11.02 9.56
C ALA A 77 -6.55 -11.95 9.28
N ASN A 78 -6.30 -13.23 9.00
CA ASN A 78 -7.32 -14.25 8.79
C ASN A 78 -8.24 -14.43 10.03
N ARG A 79 -7.67 -14.36 11.23
CA ARG A 79 -8.43 -14.54 12.47
C ARG A 79 -9.24 -13.29 12.84
N GLU A 80 -8.64 -12.10 12.73
CA GLU A 80 -9.21 -10.87 13.29
C GLU A 80 -10.05 -10.07 12.29
N TYR A 81 -9.74 -10.20 10.98
CA TYR A 81 -10.34 -9.41 9.91
C TYR A 81 -10.98 -10.27 8.82
N ASN A 82 -11.45 -11.46 9.19
CA ASN A 82 -12.16 -12.34 8.27
C ASN A 82 -13.37 -11.63 7.65
N HIS A 83 -13.53 -11.79 6.33
CA HIS A 83 -14.68 -11.29 5.59
C HIS A 83 -14.88 -12.14 4.33
N GLN A 84 -16.13 -12.41 3.93
CA GLN A 84 -16.45 -13.31 2.81
C GLN A 84 -15.82 -12.94 1.45
N LYS A 85 -15.41 -11.70 1.27
CA LYS A 85 -14.74 -11.21 0.06
C LYS A 85 -13.23 -11.05 0.22
N VAL A 86 -12.66 -11.38 1.35
CA VAL A 86 -11.24 -11.18 1.63
C VAL A 86 -10.54 -12.50 1.84
N VAL A 87 -9.42 -12.68 1.16
CA VAL A 87 -8.50 -13.79 1.36
C VAL A 87 -7.14 -13.20 1.72
N TYR A 88 -6.55 -13.66 2.82
CA TYR A 88 -5.19 -13.30 3.20
C TYR A 88 -4.25 -14.46 2.96
N GLN A 89 -3.10 -14.18 2.34
CA GLN A 89 -2.09 -15.20 2.06
C GLN A 89 -0.67 -14.66 2.19
N GLN A 90 0.25 -15.54 2.51
CA GLN A 90 1.66 -15.22 2.55
C GLN A 90 2.21 -15.06 1.13
N GLY A 91 3.05 -14.04 0.92
CA GLY A 91 3.75 -13.84 -0.33
C GLY A 91 4.82 -12.76 -0.23
N ASP A 92 5.88 -12.93 -1.00
CA ASP A 92 6.93 -11.93 -1.16
C ASP A 92 6.60 -11.03 -2.36
N ALA A 93 6.55 -9.73 -2.15
CA ALA A 93 6.29 -8.74 -3.20
C ALA A 93 7.34 -8.77 -4.33
N LEU A 94 8.54 -9.31 -4.05
CA LEU A 94 9.62 -9.50 -5.03
C LEU A 94 9.65 -10.90 -5.66
N ASP A 95 8.72 -11.81 -5.32
CA ASP A 95 8.66 -13.13 -5.97
C ASP A 95 8.29 -13.00 -7.45
N PRO A 96 9.17 -13.39 -8.41
CA PRO A 96 8.90 -13.27 -9.85
C PRO A 96 7.68 -14.08 -10.32
N HIS A 97 7.27 -15.08 -9.54
CA HIS A 97 6.13 -15.95 -9.81
C HIS A 97 4.84 -15.47 -9.15
N LEU A 98 4.87 -14.33 -8.47
CA LEU A 98 3.66 -13.79 -7.82
C LEU A 98 2.52 -13.53 -8.81
N PRO A 99 2.77 -12.99 -10.03
CA PRO A 99 1.72 -12.80 -11.03
C PRO A 99 1.08 -14.11 -11.53
N GLU A 100 1.87 -15.17 -11.67
CA GLU A 100 1.36 -16.49 -12.06
C GLU A 100 0.51 -17.12 -10.95
N LYS A 101 0.86 -16.89 -9.70
CA LYS A 101 0.14 -17.42 -8.53
C LYS A 101 -1.17 -16.67 -8.27
N LEU A 102 -1.14 -15.35 -8.40
CA LEU A 102 -2.26 -14.49 -8.02
C LEU A 102 -3.17 -14.12 -9.19
N GLY A 103 -2.66 -14.13 -10.43
CA GLY A 103 -3.35 -13.55 -11.59
C GLY A 103 -3.37 -12.02 -11.53
N MET A 104 -4.29 -11.42 -12.30
CA MET A 104 -4.34 -9.97 -12.47
C MET A 104 -5.49 -9.33 -11.70
N PHE A 105 -5.32 -8.04 -11.35
CA PHE A 105 -6.22 -7.26 -10.51
C PHE A 105 -6.73 -6.01 -11.23
N ASP A 106 -7.94 -5.59 -10.91
CA ASP A 106 -8.54 -4.34 -11.38
C ASP A 106 -8.00 -3.15 -10.57
N THR A 107 -7.68 -3.38 -9.29
CA THR A 107 -7.09 -2.36 -8.41
C THR A 107 -5.99 -2.99 -7.57
N ILE A 108 -4.87 -2.28 -7.42
CA ILE A 108 -3.80 -2.63 -6.46
C ILE A 108 -3.61 -1.48 -5.49
N LEU A 109 -3.55 -1.81 -4.20
CA LEU A 109 -3.16 -0.93 -3.12
C LEU A 109 -1.78 -1.39 -2.61
N SER A 110 -0.88 -0.45 -2.34
CA SER A 110 0.39 -0.73 -1.67
C SER A 110 0.83 0.52 -0.91
N PHE A 111 0.70 0.48 0.41
CA PHE A 111 0.96 1.64 1.25
C PHE A 111 2.14 1.38 2.18
N GLU A 112 3.12 2.30 2.17
CA GLU A 112 4.32 2.22 3.01
C GLU A 112 5.01 0.86 2.87
N THR A 113 5.42 0.53 1.65
CA THR A 113 6.01 -0.76 1.32
C THR A 113 7.31 -0.63 0.55
N ILE A 114 7.34 0.25 -0.46
CA ILE A 114 8.47 0.36 -1.40
C ILE A 114 9.78 0.73 -0.68
N GLU A 115 9.71 1.47 0.42
CA GLU A 115 10.84 1.84 1.26
C GLU A 115 11.51 0.66 1.97
N HIS A 116 10.81 -0.47 2.08
CA HIS A 116 11.31 -1.71 2.70
C HIS A 116 11.91 -2.69 1.68
N VAL A 117 11.73 -2.46 0.39
CA VAL A 117 12.24 -3.37 -0.65
C VAL A 117 13.55 -2.86 -1.24
N ALA A 118 14.53 -3.75 -1.36
CA ALA A 118 15.87 -3.39 -1.87
C ALA A 118 15.87 -3.10 -3.37
N ASP A 119 14.95 -3.69 -4.13
CA ASP A 119 14.82 -3.56 -5.59
C ASP A 119 13.45 -2.96 -5.94
N ASP A 120 13.39 -1.63 -5.88
CA ASP A 120 12.17 -0.87 -6.19
C ASP A 120 11.77 -0.96 -7.67
N VAL A 121 12.74 -1.14 -8.57
CA VAL A 121 12.48 -1.34 -10.00
C VAL A 121 11.73 -2.66 -10.23
N ARG A 122 12.21 -3.73 -9.62
CA ARG A 122 11.55 -5.05 -9.67
C ARG A 122 10.17 -5.02 -9.01
N PHE A 123 10.07 -4.33 -7.87
CA PHE A 123 8.79 -4.15 -7.19
C PHE A 123 7.75 -3.46 -8.08
N MET A 124 8.12 -2.37 -8.73
CA MET A 124 7.25 -1.65 -9.67
C MET A 124 6.90 -2.49 -10.90
N ASP A 125 7.84 -3.30 -11.43
CA ASP A 125 7.55 -4.24 -12.52
C ASP A 125 6.53 -5.31 -12.10
N GLN A 126 6.63 -5.83 -10.89
CA GLN A 126 5.66 -6.79 -10.33
C GLN A 126 4.26 -6.16 -10.22
N LEU A 127 4.17 -4.96 -9.65
CA LEU A 127 2.89 -4.23 -9.57
C LEU A 127 2.28 -4.01 -10.96
N TYR A 128 3.11 -3.62 -11.93
CA TYR A 128 2.65 -3.42 -13.30
C TYR A 128 2.16 -4.74 -13.94
N ARG A 129 2.84 -5.86 -13.74
CA ARG A 129 2.43 -7.18 -14.25
C ARG A 129 1.14 -7.67 -13.61
N LEU A 130 0.95 -7.42 -12.30
CA LEU A 130 -0.26 -7.79 -11.56
C LEU A 130 -1.49 -6.96 -11.92
N LEU A 131 -1.33 -5.79 -12.54
CA LEU A 131 -2.46 -4.97 -12.99
C LEU A 131 -3.00 -5.44 -14.35
N LYS A 132 -4.33 -5.51 -14.46
CA LYS A 132 -5.02 -5.62 -15.76
C LYS A 132 -4.79 -4.35 -16.58
N PRO A 133 -4.86 -4.43 -17.93
CA PRO A 133 -4.97 -3.23 -18.76
C PRO A 133 -6.14 -2.35 -18.30
N GLY A 134 -5.91 -1.05 -18.10
CA GLY A 134 -6.87 -0.10 -17.51
C GLY A 134 -7.10 -0.27 -16.02
N GLY A 135 -6.32 -1.10 -15.35
CA GLY A 135 -6.33 -1.26 -13.88
C GLY A 135 -5.68 -0.09 -13.17
N THR A 136 -6.04 0.12 -11.91
CA THR A 136 -5.57 1.26 -11.09
C THR A 136 -4.62 0.79 -9.99
N LEU A 137 -3.48 1.44 -9.88
CA LEU A 137 -2.56 1.35 -8.73
C LEU A 137 -2.73 2.57 -7.83
N VAL A 138 -2.87 2.35 -6.52
CA VAL A 138 -2.71 3.41 -5.51
C VAL A 138 -1.54 3.02 -4.62
N LEU A 139 -0.48 3.83 -4.65
CA LEU A 139 0.77 3.56 -3.94
C LEU A 139 1.15 4.76 -3.08
N SER A 140 1.64 4.51 -1.84
CA SER A 140 2.25 5.54 -1.02
C SER A 140 3.67 5.18 -0.60
N SER A 141 4.48 6.21 -0.34
CA SER A 141 5.83 6.06 0.20
C SER A 141 6.23 7.32 0.98
N PRO A 142 6.95 7.18 2.10
CA PRO A 142 7.53 8.31 2.81
C PRO A 142 8.68 8.92 2.00
N PHE A 143 8.82 10.25 2.09
CA PHE A 143 9.92 10.97 1.48
C PHE A 143 11.13 11.05 2.39
N GLY A 144 12.31 11.04 1.77
CA GLY A 144 13.59 11.19 2.44
C GLY A 144 14.64 11.89 1.59
N ARG A 145 15.89 11.45 1.73
CA ARG A 145 17.03 12.06 1.06
C ARG A 145 17.37 11.44 -0.30
N GLY A 146 16.65 10.42 -0.70
CA GLY A 146 16.86 9.74 -1.99
C GLY A 146 17.48 8.34 -1.85
N ARG A 147 17.52 7.63 -2.97
CA ARG A 147 18.12 6.28 -3.08
C ARG A 147 19.61 6.32 -2.69
N GLY A 148 20.02 5.28 -1.96
CA GLY A 148 21.41 5.15 -1.51
C GLY A 148 21.81 6.06 -0.36
N MET A 149 20.92 6.93 0.11
CA MET A 149 21.18 7.78 1.26
C MET A 149 20.74 7.08 2.56
N PRO A 150 21.50 7.23 3.66
CA PRO A 150 21.13 6.68 4.94
C PRO A 150 19.77 7.20 5.42
N THR A 151 18.93 6.31 5.94
CA THR A 151 17.69 6.64 6.63
C THR A 151 17.83 6.51 8.14
N SER A 152 17.06 7.29 8.89
CA SER A 152 16.98 7.16 10.34
C SER A 152 16.02 6.04 10.79
N GLU A 153 15.19 5.57 9.88
CA GLU A 153 14.22 4.52 10.15
C GLU A 153 14.89 3.14 9.98
N PRO A 154 14.93 2.31 11.03
CA PRO A 154 15.75 1.09 11.04
C PRO A 154 15.31 0.03 10.03
N PHE A 155 14.04 0.07 9.59
CA PHE A 155 13.48 -0.89 8.65
C PHE A 155 13.44 -0.41 7.20
N HIS A 156 13.75 0.87 6.96
CA HIS A 156 13.78 1.43 5.61
C HIS A 156 15.14 1.19 4.97
N VAL A 157 15.17 0.58 3.80
CA VAL A 157 16.40 0.41 3.01
C VAL A 157 16.71 1.67 2.19
N HIS A 158 15.68 2.45 1.90
CA HIS A 158 15.78 3.78 1.28
C HIS A 158 14.52 4.61 1.58
N GLN A 159 14.60 5.92 1.32
CA GLN A 159 13.44 6.82 1.28
C GLN A 159 13.62 7.75 0.08
N LEU A 160 12.69 7.68 -0.87
CA LEU A 160 12.77 8.41 -2.14
C LEU A 160 12.62 9.92 -1.94
N THR A 161 13.23 10.72 -2.81
CA THR A 161 12.84 12.13 -2.95
C THR A 161 11.48 12.22 -3.67
N PRO A 162 10.78 13.38 -3.62
CA PRO A 162 9.56 13.57 -4.40
C PRO A 162 9.76 13.35 -5.91
N GLU A 163 10.93 13.70 -6.45
CA GLU A 163 11.28 13.52 -7.86
C GLU A 163 11.46 12.03 -8.18
N GLU A 164 12.25 11.32 -7.39
CA GLU A 164 12.46 9.88 -7.54
C GLU A 164 11.16 9.09 -7.40
N PHE A 165 10.25 9.55 -6.53
CA PHE A 165 8.92 8.96 -6.40
C PHE A 165 8.09 9.12 -7.68
N GLN A 166 8.12 10.29 -8.32
CA GLN A 166 7.43 10.51 -9.59
C GLN A 166 7.99 9.64 -10.72
N GLU A 167 9.31 9.41 -10.75
CA GLU A 167 9.98 8.57 -11.75
C GLU A 167 9.54 7.10 -11.71
N LEU A 168 9.01 6.61 -10.58
CA LEU A 168 8.50 5.23 -10.47
C LEU A 168 7.39 4.93 -11.47
N PHE A 169 6.64 5.93 -11.90
CA PHE A 169 5.38 5.75 -12.62
C PHE A 169 5.46 6.00 -14.12
N VAL A 170 6.66 6.11 -14.69
CA VAL A 170 6.87 6.44 -16.13
C VAL A 170 6.23 5.43 -17.11
N ARG A 171 5.92 4.23 -16.67
CA ARG A 171 5.27 3.18 -17.49
C ARG A 171 3.74 3.28 -17.50
N PHE A 172 3.15 4.05 -16.59
CA PHE A 172 1.71 4.16 -16.46
C PHE A 172 1.17 5.22 -17.44
N SER A 173 -0.04 4.99 -17.97
CA SER A 173 -0.65 5.85 -18.98
C SER A 173 -1.20 7.14 -18.42
N ASP A 174 -1.62 7.11 -17.14
CA ASP A 174 -2.15 8.27 -16.41
C ASP A 174 -1.64 8.21 -14.99
N VAL A 175 -1.16 9.36 -14.47
CA VAL A 175 -0.52 9.44 -13.15
C VAL A 175 -0.94 10.72 -12.45
N ASP A 176 -1.67 10.57 -11.36
CA ASP A 176 -2.03 11.64 -10.44
C ASP A 176 -1.22 11.53 -9.15
N ILE A 177 -0.39 12.52 -8.88
CA ILE A 177 0.37 12.61 -7.63
C ILE A 177 -0.34 13.50 -6.63
N TYR A 178 -0.48 12.95 -5.43
CA TYR A 178 -0.98 13.61 -4.22
C TYR A 178 0.07 13.53 -3.12
N TYR A 179 -0.14 14.30 -2.06
CA TYR A 179 0.76 14.38 -0.93
C TYR A 179 -0.02 14.28 0.36
N GLN A 180 0.53 13.57 1.34
CA GLN A 180 -0.12 13.43 2.64
C GLN A 180 0.60 14.23 3.72
N ARG A 181 -0.22 14.87 4.57
CA ARG A 181 0.19 15.47 5.82
C ARG A 181 -0.87 15.19 6.88
N GLY A 182 -0.51 14.39 7.88
CA GLY A 182 -1.48 13.87 8.83
C GLY A 182 -2.58 13.08 8.11
N VAL A 183 -3.83 13.36 8.40
CA VAL A 183 -4.98 12.67 7.78
C VAL A 183 -5.40 13.25 6.42
N THR A 184 -4.76 14.32 5.95
CA THR A 184 -5.13 14.98 4.70
C THR A 184 -4.25 14.47 3.56
N VAL A 185 -4.88 13.96 2.49
CA VAL A 185 -4.24 13.64 1.20
C VAL A 185 -4.77 14.63 0.17
N GLU A 186 -3.89 15.41 -0.43
CA GLU A 186 -4.28 16.54 -1.29
C GLU A 186 -3.25 16.80 -2.41
N LYS A 187 -3.60 17.61 -3.40
CA LYS A 187 -2.63 18.16 -4.35
C LYS A 187 -1.69 19.12 -3.62
N PRO A 188 -0.41 19.29 -4.06
CA PRO A 188 0.57 20.09 -3.35
C PRO A 188 0.14 21.56 -3.25
N ARG A 189 0.39 22.16 -2.10
CA ARG A 189 0.19 23.59 -1.85
C ARG A 189 1.52 24.30 -1.63
N ASN A 190 1.63 25.53 -2.14
CA ASN A 190 2.82 26.35 -1.95
C ASN A 190 3.14 26.56 -0.47
N GLY A 191 4.42 26.36 -0.10
CA GLY A 191 4.89 26.56 1.27
C GLY A 191 4.53 25.44 2.25
N VAL A 192 3.84 24.39 1.82
CA VAL A 192 3.54 23.23 2.67
C VAL A 192 4.59 22.15 2.44
N ARG A 193 5.17 21.66 3.54
CA ARG A 193 6.04 20.49 3.50
C ARG A 193 5.22 19.23 3.71
N TYR A 194 5.37 18.29 2.79
CA TYR A 194 4.76 16.97 2.86
C TYR A 194 5.83 15.90 3.11
N PHE A 195 5.43 14.83 3.77
CA PHE A 195 6.33 13.75 4.17
C PHE A 195 6.04 12.44 3.46
N ILE A 196 4.89 12.31 2.82
CA ILE A 196 4.45 11.09 2.14
C ILE A 196 3.89 11.49 0.77
N GLY A 197 4.31 10.76 -0.26
CA GLY A 197 3.70 10.79 -1.58
C GLY A 197 2.60 9.73 -1.70
N VAL A 198 1.53 10.06 -2.42
CA VAL A 198 0.46 9.12 -2.79
C VAL A 198 0.22 9.26 -4.28
N ALA A 199 0.43 8.18 -5.02
CA ALA A 199 0.19 8.14 -6.46
C ALA A 199 -1.06 7.33 -6.78
N VAL A 200 -1.85 7.81 -7.75
CA VAL A 200 -2.94 7.08 -8.38
C VAL A 200 -2.60 6.94 -9.85
N CYS A 201 -2.41 5.71 -10.30
CA CYS A 201 -1.90 5.43 -11.64
C CYS A 201 -2.81 4.47 -12.40
N THR A 202 -2.96 4.68 -13.72
CA THR A 202 -3.67 3.77 -14.62
C THR A 202 -2.67 3.04 -15.53
N LYS A 203 -2.80 1.72 -15.66
CA LYS A 203 -1.99 0.91 -16.59
C LYS A 203 -2.48 1.03 -18.01
#